data_41cc0bcae5fb8b09bb55339daaf0e469
#
_entry.id   41cc0bcae5fb8b09bb55339daaf0e469
#
_cell.length_a   1.000
_cell.length_b   1.000
_cell.length_c   1.000
_cell.angle_alpha   90.00
_cell.angle_beta   90.00
_cell.angle_gamma   90.00
#
_symmetry.space_group_name_H-M   'P 1'
#
loop_
_entity.id
_entity.type
_entity.pdbx_description
1 polymer ?
#
loop_
_entity_poly.entity_id
_entity_poly.type
_entity_poly.pdbx_seq_one_letter_code
_entity_poly.pdbx_strand_id
1 'polypeptide(L)'
;VGLGRLAADRDDVASVDINPLIVEPSGALVAVDGLVELAPPSTTRAALRPRPSNEQFQALFEPKGVVVSGASTHPGKFGFVSLHNILASGYSGAVFGTNLKGEEVLGIQTVADIAEIPDGAADLVFVCTPASTNPDLLRACAAKGIGAAFLTSAGYGESDAAGQEAENALVALADEL
;
A
#
# COMPACT_ATOMS: atom_id res chain seq x y z
N VAL A 1 15.68 17.59 1.79
CA VAL A 1 16.88 17.50 2.67
C VAL A 1 16.64 18.22 3.98
N GLY A 2 16.05 19.44 4.01
CA GLY A 2 15.83 20.21 5.26
C GLY A 2 14.87 19.52 6.24
N LEU A 3 13.70 19.06 5.78
CA LEU A 3 12.73 18.35 6.62
C LEU A 3 13.29 17.05 7.20
N GLY A 4 14.03 16.28 6.39
CA GLY A 4 14.66 15.06 6.89
C GLY A 4 15.71 15.32 7.98
N ARG A 5 16.43 16.44 7.92
CA ARG A 5 17.33 16.86 8.99
C ARG A 5 16.56 17.29 10.23
N LEU A 6 15.50 18.08 10.08
CA LEU A 6 14.65 18.47 11.21
C LEU A 6 14.12 17.25 11.97
N ALA A 7 13.59 16.25 11.22
CA ALA A 7 13.11 15.01 11.83
C ALA A 7 14.22 14.15 12.47
N ALA A 8 15.46 14.24 11.97
CA ALA A 8 16.60 13.51 12.54
C ALA A 8 17.20 14.20 13.77
N ASP A 9 17.15 15.55 13.82
CA ASP A 9 17.83 16.35 14.84
C ASP A 9 16.90 16.72 16.03
N ARG A 10 15.57 16.51 15.87
CA ARG A 10 14.54 16.95 16.82
C ARG A 10 13.59 15.80 17.18
N ASP A 11 13.80 15.21 18.34
CA ASP A 11 12.95 14.12 18.87
C ASP A 11 11.57 14.60 19.37
N ASP A 12 11.38 15.91 19.50
CA ASP A 12 10.16 16.56 19.96
C ASP A 12 9.25 17.02 18.80
N VAL A 13 9.62 16.81 17.55
CA VAL A 13 8.78 17.11 16.39
C VAL A 13 7.91 15.89 16.08
N ALA A 14 6.59 16.04 16.28
CA ALA A 14 5.61 14.98 16.00
C ALA A 14 5.17 14.97 14.53
N SER A 15 4.88 16.14 13.97
CA SER A 15 4.50 16.27 12.56
C SER A 15 4.97 17.59 11.96
N VAL A 16 5.12 17.61 10.64
CA VAL A 16 5.37 18.83 9.86
C VAL A 16 4.48 18.81 8.65
N ASP A 17 3.60 19.81 8.54
CA ASP A 17 2.79 20.04 7.36
C ASP A 17 3.29 21.28 6.61
N ILE A 18 3.48 21.17 5.29
CA ILE A 18 3.85 22.28 4.42
C ILE A 18 2.83 22.33 3.27
N ASN A 19 1.90 23.27 3.34
CA ASN A 19 0.81 23.34 2.39
C ASN A 19 0.26 24.79 2.25
N PRO A 20 0.33 25.40 1.05
CA PRO A 20 0.84 24.84 -0.18
C PRO A 20 2.37 24.97 -0.35
N LEU A 21 2.93 24.07 -1.15
CA LEU A 21 4.27 24.18 -1.71
C LEU A 21 4.16 24.65 -3.17
N ILE A 22 4.65 25.84 -3.47
CA ILE A 22 4.55 26.45 -4.80
C ILE A 22 5.87 26.30 -5.54
N VAL A 23 5.77 25.94 -6.82
CA VAL A 23 6.92 25.93 -7.72
C VAL A 23 6.97 27.25 -8.47
N GLU A 24 8.03 28.04 -8.26
CA GLU A 24 8.27 29.28 -9.01
C GLU A 24 8.67 29.02 -10.48
N PRO A 25 8.55 29.99 -11.37
CA PRO A 25 9.02 29.87 -12.75
C PRO A 25 10.53 29.53 -12.85
N SER A 26 11.31 29.87 -11.84
CA SER A 26 12.73 29.51 -11.71
C SER A 26 12.97 28.02 -11.39
N GLY A 27 11.91 27.27 -11.06
CA GLY A 27 12.01 25.90 -10.53
C GLY A 27 12.26 25.84 -9.02
N ALA A 28 12.36 26.98 -8.33
CA ALA A 28 12.50 26.99 -6.87
C ALA A 28 11.18 26.61 -6.20
N LEU A 29 11.32 25.92 -5.05
CA LEU A 29 10.19 25.53 -4.21
C LEU A 29 10.02 26.55 -3.08
N VAL A 30 8.83 27.13 -2.96
CA VAL A 30 8.46 28.07 -1.91
C VAL A 30 7.35 27.48 -1.06
N ALA A 31 7.65 27.28 0.22
CA ALA A 31 6.63 26.98 1.22
C ALA A 31 5.89 28.26 1.59
N VAL A 32 4.58 28.27 1.37
CA VAL A 32 3.74 29.47 1.64
C VAL A 32 3.23 29.43 3.07
N ASP A 33 2.96 28.22 3.58
CA ASP A 33 2.54 27.99 4.96
C ASP A 33 3.20 26.70 5.46
N GLY A 34 3.38 26.62 6.77
CA GLY A 34 3.95 25.44 7.43
C GLY A 34 3.53 25.36 8.89
N LEU A 35 3.04 24.17 9.26
CA LEU A 35 2.70 23.83 10.64
C LEU A 35 3.71 22.81 11.18
N VAL A 36 4.21 23.05 12.36
CA VAL A 36 5.04 22.08 13.10
C VAL A 36 4.33 21.75 14.40
N GLU A 37 4.00 20.50 14.61
CA GLU A 37 3.45 20.01 15.85
C GLU A 37 4.57 19.42 16.70
N LEU A 38 4.61 19.83 17.98
CA LEU A 38 5.55 19.31 18.95
C LEU A 38 4.82 18.34 19.88
N ALA A 39 5.42 17.20 20.14
CA ALA A 39 5.01 16.28 21.19
C ALA A 39 6.14 16.11 22.22
N PRO A 40 5.82 15.71 23.46
CA PRO A 40 6.86 15.33 24.40
C PRO A 40 7.75 14.25 23.75
N PRO A 41 9.08 14.29 23.99
CA PRO A 41 9.97 13.27 23.47
C PRO A 41 9.43 11.88 23.81
N SER A 42 9.17 11.06 22.79
CA SER A 42 8.73 9.70 23.03
C SER A 42 9.85 8.93 23.74
N THR A 43 9.59 8.53 24.99
CA THR A 43 10.52 7.66 25.72
C THR A 43 10.58 6.25 25.13
N THR A 44 9.65 5.94 24.22
CA THR A 44 9.63 4.71 23.46
C THR A 44 9.93 5.05 22.00
N ARG A 45 11.21 5.14 21.66
CA ARG A 45 11.61 5.03 20.27
C ARG A 45 11.09 3.66 19.82
N ALA A 46 10.02 3.66 19.03
CA ALA A 46 9.49 2.41 18.48
C ALA A 46 10.70 1.65 17.91
N ALA A 47 10.91 0.42 18.35
CA ALA A 47 12.02 -0.38 17.85
C ALA A 47 11.96 -0.30 16.33
N LEU A 48 13.02 0.21 15.72
CA LEU A 48 13.08 0.36 14.27
C LEU A 48 12.83 -1.04 13.70
N ARG A 49 11.74 -1.18 12.97
CA ARG A 49 11.45 -2.43 12.28
C ARG A 49 12.65 -2.81 11.43
N PRO A 50 12.91 -4.09 11.24
CA PRO A 50 13.92 -4.54 10.29
C PRO A 50 13.68 -3.84 8.95
N ARG A 51 14.75 -3.37 8.33
CA ARG A 51 14.61 -2.79 6.98
C ARG A 51 14.16 -3.89 6.03
N PRO A 52 13.19 -3.61 5.14
CA PRO A 52 12.83 -4.54 4.10
C PRO A 52 14.06 -4.97 3.28
N SER A 53 14.10 -6.21 2.84
CA SER A 53 15.15 -6.69 1.94
C SER A 53 15.04 -6.03 0.56
N ASN A 54 16.10 -6.12 -0.24
CA ASN A 54 16.06 -5.62 -1.62
C ASN A 54 15.00 -6.36 -2.44
N GLU A 55 14.79 -7.65 -2.19
CA GLU A 55 13.76 -8.44 -2.86
C GLU A 55 12.35 -7.95 -2.53
N GLN A 56 12.10 -7.61 -1.25
CA GLN A 56 10.81 -7.03 -0.84
C GLN A 56 10.57 -5.66 -1.48
N PHE A 57 11.61 -4.82 -1.59
CA PHE A 57 11.52 -3.55 -2.32
C PHE A 57 11.26 -3.77 -3.81
N GLN A 58 11.93 -4.74 -4.44
CA GLN A 58 11.69 -5.07 -5.84
C GLN A 58 10.27 -5.57 -6.07
N ALA A 59 9.77 -6.46 -5.19
CA ALA A 59 8.38 -6.93 -5.27
C ALA A 59 7.36 -5.81 -5.20
N LEU A 60 7.63 -4.76 -4.41
CA LEU A 60 6.72 -3.62 -4.26
C LEU A 60 6.81 -2.60 -5.41
N PHE A 61 8.01 -2.26 -5.86
CA PHE A 61 8.25 -1.14 -6.79
C PHE A 61 8.54 -1.57 -8.23
N GLU A 62 8.99 -2.81 -8.44
CA GLU A 62 9.32 -3.38 -9.75
C GLU A 62 8.76 -4.80 -9.89
N PRO A 63 7.47 -5.03 -9.56
CA PRO A 63 6.90 -6.38 -9.59
C PRO A 63 6.90 -6.95 -11.02
N LYS A 64 7.15 -8.25 -11.16
CA LYS A 64 7.02 -8.98 -12.43
C LYS A 64 5.57 -9.35 -12.73
N GLY A 65 4.76 -9.47 -11.70
CA GLY A 65 3.34 -9.73 -11.79
C GLY A 65 2.57 -9.04 -10.67
N VAL A 66 1.38 -8.53 -10.98
CA VAL A 66 0.47 -7.84 -10.05
C VAL A 66 -0.88 -8.53 -10.03
N VAL A 67 -1.41 -8.75 -8.84
CA VAL A 67 -2.80 -9.18 -8.62
C VAL A 67 -3.62 -8.00 -8.11
N VAL A 68 -4.72 -7.66 -8.76
CA VAL A 68 -5.73 -6.75 -8.20
C VAL A 68 -6.79 -7.56 -7.47
N SER A 69 -6.71 -7.59 -6.14
CA SER A 69 -7.72 -8.26 -5.32
C SER A 69 -8.96 -7.39 -5.19
N GLY A 70 -10.13 -7.96 -5.53
CA GLY A 70 -11.38 -7.21 -5.58
C GLY A 70 -11.55 -6.43 -6.89
N ALA A 71 -11.01 -6.92 -7.99
CA ALA A 71 -11.27 -6.38 -9.32
C ALA A 71 -12.78 -6.29 -9.58
N SER A 72 -13.23 -5.20 -10.19
CA SER A 72 -14.66 -4.91 -10.37
C SER A 72 -14.96 -4.50 -11.80
N THR A 73 -16.11 -4.91 -12.31
CA THR A 73 -16.66 -4.42 -13.58
C THR A 73 -17.23 -3.00 -13.48
N HIS A 74 -17.41 -2.47 -12.27
CA HIS A 74 -18.02 -1.16 -12.03
C HIS A 74 -16.98 -0.04 -12.03
N PRO A 75 -17.04 0.96 -12.96
CA PRO A 75 -16.01 2.01 -13.13
C PRO A 75 -15.79 2.91 -11.90
N GLY A 76 -16.76 3.02 -10.99
CA GLY A 76 -16.67 3.83 -9.78
C GLY A 76 -15.99 3.13 -8.60
N LYS A 77 -15.57 1.86 -8.75
CA LYS A 77 -14.92 1.11 -7.66
C LYS A 77 -13.41 1.11 -7.80
N PHE A 78 -12.71 1.11 -6.66
CA PHE A 78 -11.25 1.08 -6.60
C PHE A 78 -10.67 -0.08 -7.41
N GLY A 79 -11.24 -1.27 -7.33
CA GLY A 79 -10.76 -2.44 -8.08
C GLY A 79 -10.84 -2.29 -9.60
N PHE A 80 -11.81 -1.50 -10.12
CA PHE A 80 -11.84 -1.16 -11.54
C PHE A 80 -10.76 -0.14 -11.87
N VAL A 81 -10.69 0.95 -11.09
CA VAL A 81 -9.76 2.07 -11.33
C VAL A 81 -8.31 1.59 -11.23
N SER A 82 -7.99 0.77 -10.25
CA SER A 82 -6.65 0.22 -10.06
C SER A 82 -6.23 -0.66 -11.22
N LEU A 83 -7.09 -1.59 -11.63
CA LEU A 83 -6.81 -2.46 -12.78
C LEU A 83 -6.66 -1.64 -14.07
N HIS A 84 -7.56 -0.67 -14.30
CA HIS A 84 -7.48 0.25 -15.44
C HIS A 84 -6.15 1.00 -15.46
N ASN A 85 -5.73 1.58 -14.32
CA ASN A 85 -4.51 2.37 -14.25
C ASN A 85 -3.26 1.51 -14.51
N ILE A 86 -3.21 0.28 -13.98
CA ILE A 86 -2.11 -0.65 -14.26
C ILE A 86 -2.02 -0.95 -15.76
N LEU A 87 -3.14 -1.28 -16.39
CA LEU A 87 -3.17 -1.57 -17.83
C LEU A 87 -2.85 -0.34 -18.68
N ALA A 88 -3.36 0.83 -18.31
CA ALA A 88 -3.17 2.08 -19.06
C ALA A 88 -1.77 2.68 -18.88
N SER A 89 -1.05 2.35 -17.79
CA SER A 89 0.31 2.85 -17.56
C SER A 89 1.39 2.22 -18.43
N GLY A 90 1.05 1.22 -19.22
CA GLY A 90 2.01 0.47 -20.03
C GLY A 90 2.83 -0.55 -19.20
N TYR A 91 2.30 -0.98 -18.05
CA TYR A 91 2.94 -2.04 -17.27
C TYR A 91 3.07 -3.30 -18.12
N SER A 92 4.28 -3.85 -18.21
CA SER A 92 4.63 -4.96 -19.10
C SER A 92 4.64 -6.33 -18.39
N GLY A 93 4.45 -6.35 -17.08
CA GLY A 93 4.39 -7.58 -16.28
C GLY A 93 3.05 -8.30 -16.39
N ALA A 94 2.94 -9.45 -15.76
CA ALA A 94 1.69 -10.20 -15.71
C ALA A 94 0.65 -9.48 -14.84
N VAL A 95 -0.61 -9.44 -15.29
CA VAL A 95 -1.71 -8.81 -14.55
C VAL A 95 -2.80 -9.85 -14.31
N PHE A 96 -3.16 -10.01 -13.06
CA PHE A 96 -4.23 -10.89 -12.59
C PHE A 96 -5.29 -10.09 -11.84
N GLY A 97 -6.49 -10.61 -11.75
CA GLY A 97 -7.55 -10.04 -10.91
C GLY A 97 -8.29 -11.12 -10.15
N THR A 98 -8.74 -10.82 -8.93
CA THR A 98 -9.73 -11.66 -8.26
C THR A 98 -11.08 -10.96 -8.20
N ASN A 99 -12.14 -11.71 -8.46
CA ASN A 99 -13.52 -11.27 -8.35
C ASN A 99 -14.37 -12.47 -7.94
N LEU A 100 -15.21 -12.34 -6.92
CA LEU A 100 -16.00 -13.45 -6.36
C LEU A 100 -16.83 -14.21 -7.40
N LYS A 101 -17.17 -13.58 -8.54
CA LYS A 101 -17.92 -14.21 -9.62
C LYS A 101 -17.05 -14.69 -10.77
N GLY A 102 -15.73 -14.44 -10.72
CA GLY A 102 -14.83 -14.74 -11.82
C GLY A 102 -15.17 -13.99 -13.13
N GLU A 103 -15.75 -12.78 -13.03
CA GLU A 103 -16.14 -11.99 -14.21
C GLU A 103 -14.90 -11.45 -14.93
N GLU A 104 -14.96 -11.32 -16.25
CA GLU A 104 -13.95 -10.60 -17.00
C GLU A 104 -14.01 -9.10 -16.68
N VAL A 105 -12.87 -8.49 -16.38
CA VAL A 105 -12.73 -7.06 -16.08
C VAL A 105 -11.64 -6.45 -16.97
N LEU A 106 -12.01 -5.52 -17.84
CA LEU A 106 -11.09 -4.83 -18.75
C LEU A 106 -10.21 -5.78 -19.59
N GLY A 107 -10.76 -6.89 -20.05
CA GLY A 107 -10.05 -7.89 -20.83
C GLY A 107 -9.23 -8.89 -19.99
N ILE A 108 -9.20 -8.74 -18.67
CA ILE A 108 -8.57 -9.69 -17.75
C ILE A 108 -9.64 -10.67 -17.25
N GLN A 109 -9.49 -11.95 -17.58
CA GLN A 109 -10.29 -13.01 -16.97
C GLN A 109 -9.88 -13.14 -15.50
N THR A 110 -10.80 -12.80 -14.59
CA THR A 110 -10.51 -12.89 -13.15
C THR A 110 -10.76 -14.32 -12.65
N VAL A 111 -10.16 -14.63 -11.51
CA VAL A 111 -10.40 -15.86 -10.73
C VAL A 111 -11.18 -15.52 -9.46
N ALA A 112 -11.80 -16.49 -8.83
CA ALA A 112 -12.58 -16.25 -7.62
C ALA A 112 -11.67 -16.07 -6.38
N ASP A 113 -10.54 -16.76 -6.35
CA ASP A 113 -9.63 -16.82 -5.20
C ASP A 113 -8.17 -16.66 -5.63
N ILE A 114 -7.35 -16.10 -4.72
CA ILE A 114 -5.88 -16.02 -4.88
C ILE A 114 -5.26 -17.41 -5.11
N ALA A 115 -5.83 -18.44 -4.50
CA ALA A 115 -5.34 -19.81 -4.65
C ALA A 115 -5.32 -20.32 -6.10
N GLU A 116 -6.14 -19.73 -6.96
CA GLU A 116 -6.20 -20.05 -8.40
C GLU A 116 -5.12 -19.35 -9.23
N ILE A 117 -4.44 -18.36 -8.69
CA ILE A 117 -3.28 -17.71 -9.33
C ILE A 117 -2.12 -18.72 -9.37
N PRO A 118 -1.42 -18.86 -10.50
CA PRO A 118 -0.25 -19.77 -10.56
C PRO A 118 0.84 -19.35 -9.58
N ASP A 119 1.50 -20.33 -8.96
CA ASP A 119 2.56 -20.08 -7.99
C ASP A 119 3.72 -19.30 -8.61
N GLY A 120 4.17 -18.24 -7.93
CA GLY A 120 5.26 -17.39 -8.40
C GLY A 120 4.94 -16.53 -9.63
N ALA A 121 3.67 -16.46 -10.06
CA ALA A 121 3.27 -15.64 -11.21
C ALA A 121 3.13 -14.15 -10.88
N ALA A 122 3.04 -13.79 -9.61
CA ALA A 122 2.94 -12.41 -9.15
C ALA A 122 3.80 -12.19 -7.90
N ASP A 123 4.29 -10.97 -7.75
CA ASP A 123 5.11 -10.51 -6.62
C ASP A 123 4.32 -9.55 -5.72
N LEU A 124 3.34 -8.84 -6.27
CA LEU A 124 2.57 -7.79 -5.61
C LEU A 124 1.07 -8.07 -5.67
N VAL A 125 0.38 -7.90 -4.55
CA VAL A 125 -1.08 -7.78 -4.52
C VAL A 125 -1.49 -6.33 -4.25
N PHE A 126 -2.35 -5.79 -5.12
CA PHE A 126 -3.03 -4.52 -4.93
C PHE A 126 -4.42 -4.78 -4.36
N VAL A 127 -4.64 -4.42 -3.09
CA VAL A 127 -5.81 -4.84 -2.31
C VAL A 127 -6.91 -3.80 -2.37
N CYS A 128 -8.04 -4.15 -3.00
CA CYS A 128 -9.26 -3.34 -3.10
C CYS A 128 -10.47 -4.00 -2.41
N THR A 129 -10.22 -4.95 -1.53
CA THR A 129 -11.24 -5.66 -0.74
C THR A 129 -11.44 -4.99 0.61
N PRO A 130 -12.55 -5.26 1.33
CA PRO A 130 -12.78 -4.73 2.68
C PRO A 130 -11.70 -5.14 3.67
N ALA A 131 -11.36 -4.27 4.62
CA ALA A 131 -10.32 -4.49 5.64
C ALA A 131 -10.47 -5.81 6.39
N SER A 132 -11.69 -6.24 6.67
CA SER A 132 -11.97 -7.50 7.37
C SER A 132 -11.50 -8.76 6.64
N THR A 133 -11.27 -8.68 5.33
CA THR A 133 -10.79 -9.82 4.52
C THR A 133 -9.28 -9.86 4.36
N ASN A 134 -8.58 -8.78 4.72
CA ASN A 134 -7.16 -8.63 4.46
C ASN A 134 -6.27 -9.67 5.19
N PRO A 135 -6.54 -10.07 6.44
CA PRO A 135 -5.69 -11.08 7.09
C PRO A 135 -5.65 -12.42 6.34
N ASP A 136 -6.80 -12.91 5.89
CA ASP A 136 -6.86 -14.17 5.14
C ASP A 136 -6.29 -14.02 3.73
N LEU A 137 -6.52 -12.87 3.10
CA LEU A 137 -5.92 -12.54 1.81
C LEU A 137 -4.38 -12.54 1.88
N LEU A 138 -3.77 -11.91 2.90
CA LEU A 138 -2.31 -11.88 3.05
C LEU A 138 -1.75 -13.29 3.27
N ARG A 139 -2.40 -14.14 4.07
CA ARG A 139 -2.00 -15.54 4.23
C ARG A 139 -2.04 -16.30 2.90
N ALA A 140 -3.11 -16.11 2.12
CA ALA A 140 -3.23 -16.72 0.80
C ALA A 140 -2.15 -16.23 -0.18
N CYS A 141 -1.84 -14.92 -0.14
CA CYS A 141 -0.77 -14.32 -0.94
C CYS A 141 0.60 -14.90 -0.57
N ALA A 142 0.93 -15.00 0.71
CA ALA A 142 2.18 -15.58 1.18
C ALA A 142 2.32 -17.04 0.75
N ALA A 143 1.25 -17.84 0.84
CA ALA A 143 1.23 -19.24 0.37
C ALA A 143 1.49 -19.36 -1.14
N LYS A 144 1.24 -18.31 -1.93
CA LYS A 144 1.51 -18.23 -3.37
C LYS A 144 2.87 -17.61 -3.71
N GLY A 145 3.65 -17.18 -2.70
CA GLY A 145 4.93 -16.50 -2.88
C GLY A 145 4.79 -15.03 -3.29
N ILE A 146 3.61 -14.42 -3.10
CA ILE A 146 3.40 -12.99 -3.32
C ILE A 146 3.95 -12.25 -2.09
N GLY A 147 5.12 -11.62 -2.25
CA GLY A 147 5.91 -11.05 -1.15
C GLY A 147 5.62 -9.59 -0.82
N ALA A 148 4.73 -8.92 -1.55
CA ALA A 148 4.38 -7.52 -1.30
C ALA A 148 2.87 -7.28 -1.41
N ALA A 149 2.35 -6.36 -0.58
CA ALA A 149 0.95 -5.95 -0.62
C ALA A 149 0.82 -4.42 -0.54
N PHE A 150 -0.01 -3.83 -1.40
CA PHE A 150 -0.43 -2.45 -1.32
C PHE A 150 -1.92 -2.39 -0.99
N LEU A 151 -2.27 -1.89 0.18
CA LEU A 151 -3.64 -1.89 0.69
C LEU A 151 -4.30 -0.53 0.49
N THR A 152 -5.50 -0.53 -0.10
CA THR A 152 -6.35 0.67 -0.24
C THR A 152 -7.62 0.57 0.61
N SER A 153 -7.73 -0.46 1.44
CA SER A 153 -8.88 -0.67 2.32
C SER A 153 -8.92 0.40 3.42
N ALA A 154 -10.08 0.99 3.65
CA ALA A 154 -10.35 1.87 4.78
C ALA A 154 -10.81 1.07 6.00
N GLY A 155 -10.79 1.70 7.18
CA GLY A 155 -11.25 1.11 8.44
C GLY A 155 -10.09 0.67 9.35
N TYR A 156 -8.93 1.29 9.18
CA TYR A 156 -7.76 1.11 10.01
C TYR A 156 -7.55 2.30 10.96
N GLY A 157 -6.32 2.69 11.26
CA GLY A 157 -6.00 3.74 12.23
C GLY A 157 -6.60 5.11 11.93
N GLU A 158 -7.03 5.35 10.70
CA GLU A 158 -7.77 6.56 10.31
C GLU A 158 -9.21 6.58 10.82
N SER A 159 -9.76 5.45 11.27
CA SER A 159 -11.15 5.35 11.72
C SER A 159 -11.31 5.60 13.21
N ASP A 160 -10.72 4.75 14.02
CA ASP A 160 -10.83 4.76 15.48
C ASP A 160 -9.79 3.85 16.15
N ALA A 161 -9.87 3.69 17.48
CA ALA A 161 -8.95 2.84 18.24
C ALA A 161 -9.02 1.36 17.85
N ALA A 162 -10.21 0.84 17.49
CA ALA A 162 -10.35 -0.54 17.05
C ALA A 162 -9.71 -0.74 15.66
N GLY A 163 -9.83 0.26 14.78
CA GLY A 163 -9.14 0.29 13.49
C GLY A 163 -7.62 0.30 13.65
N GLN A 164 -7.09 1.06 14.63
CA GLN A 164 -5.66 1.06 14.94
C GLN A 164 -5.17 -0.31 15.47
N GLU A 165 -5.97 -0.98 16.29
CA GLU A 165 -5.67 -2.35 16.73
C GLU A 165 -5.65 -3.33 15.56
N ALA A 166 -6.61 -3.22 14.64
CA ALA A 166 -6.67 -4.05 13.43
C ALA A 166 -5.46 -3.81 12.51
N GLU A 167 -5.04 -2.55 12.36
CA GLU A 167 -3.82 -2.21 11.61
C GLU A 167 -2.58 -2.83 12.24
N ASN A 168 -2.40 -2.67 13.55
CA ASN A 168 -1.27 -3.25 14.27
C ASN A 168 -1.24 -4.79 14.15
N ALA A 169 -2.40 -5.43 14.23
CA ALA A 169 -2.51 -6.87 14.06
C ALA A 169 -2.17 -7.32 12.63
N LEU A 170 -2.60 -6.54 11.62
CA LEU A 170 -2.29 -6.84 10.22
C LEU A 170 -0.80 -6.68 9.92
N VAL A 171 -0.17 -5.66 10.51
CA VAL A 171 1.26 -5.43 10.39
C VAL A 171 2.05 -6.56 11.06
N ALA A 172 1.65 -6.98 12.27
CA ALA A 172 2.28 -8.12 12.95
C ALA A 172 2.16 -9.41 12.10
N LEU A 173 1.00 -9.64 11.51
CA LEU A 173 0.80 -10.76 10.59
C LEU A 173 1.74 -10.67 9.38
N ALA A 174 1.90 -9.50 8.78
CA ALA A 174 2.80 -9.32 7.64
C ALA A 174 4.27 -9.54 8.01
N ASP A 175 4.67 -9.23 9.25
CA ASP A 175 6.01 -9.50 9.77
C ASP A 175 6.26 -11.01 10.05
N GLU A 176 5.19 -11.79 10.23
CA GLU A 176 5.25 -13.26 10.44
C GLU A 176 5.29 -14.06 9.14
N LEU A 177 4.76 -13.51 8.03
CA LEU A 177 4.62 -14.17 6.73
C LEU A 177 5.84 -13.98 5.85
#